data_ed2f14b6c265baccaa448e8b3bdd5e05
#
_entry.id   ed2f14b6c265baccaa448e8b3bdd5e05
#
_cell.length_a   1.000
_cell.length_b   1.000
_cell.length_c   1.000
_cell.angle_alpha   90.00
_cell.angle_beta   90.00
_cell.angle_gamma   90.00
#
_symmetry.space_group_name_H-M   'P 1'
#
loop_
_entity.id
_entity.type
_entity.pdbx_description
1 polymer ?
#
loop_
_entity_poly.entity_id
_entity_poly.type
_entity_poly.pdbx_seq_one_letter_code
_entity_poly.pdbx_strand_id
1 'polypeptide(L)'
;MKTNKNRLPVLALVMLAIGIIIGCENQNEITPINVETKAIMDQIREKDIKKWAEEKELQRLQDESDKAYNERVAKMYDKYWESLRAYKKSPHKIVYGWFGGWSATEGINKTWLSKLPDSVDVVSIWGGTSAFGEDDPRYADLKYAQEVKGLRVLLCWQTGTSGLGLPGGVFEFEKRHEGKNCTEKAKAYAQELTKFIKDHNLNGYDIDWEPNVGNHGSGCSNLYHNCEDGTNDEAPIRAFIEEMGKTFGPKATEGYNPRGTGTLFLFDGEVRDYAYRLGDTGDYFDYFLNQNYRSTTPNHEFTNEVVERIKDWSWKKYVMCDEFEMNVAEGGVCGSSGGKSCAERKAEIVKLMDFGGWGAYHIELEEIYNYRYVRSVTQIMNPCEVYIPKEVLK
;
A
#
# COMPACT_ATOMS: atom_id res chain seq x y z
N MET A 1 77.46 -10.26 -10.23
CA MET A 1 76.16 -10.74 -10.65
C MET A 1 75.24 -10.72 -9.45
N LYS A 2 74.37 -9.70 -9.35
CA LYS A 2 73.33 -9.60 -8.30
C LYS A 2 72.00 -10.03 -8.93
N THR A 3 71.52 -11.17 -8.57
CA THR A 3 70.26 -11.73 -9.01
C THR A 3 69.09 -11.08 -8.26
N ASN A 4 68.15 -10.60 -9.06
CA ASN A 4 67.00 -9.85 -8.63
C ASN A 4 65.92 -10.82 -8.09
N LYS A 5 65.92 -10.99 -6.73
CA LYS A 5 64.99 -11.92 -6.03
C LYS A 5 63.64 -11.29 -5.52
N ASN A 6 63.35 -10.03 -5.89
CA ASN A 6 62.26 -9.33 -5.27
C ASN A 6 61.02 -9.07 -6.18
N ARG A 7 60.90 -9.74 -7.32
CA ARG A 7 59.74 -9.53 -8.22
C ARG A 7 58.61 -10.59 -8.12
N LEU A 8 58.89 -11.75 -7.50
CA LEU A 8 57.87 -12.79 -7.37
C LEU A 8 56.79 -12.50 -6.32
N PRO A 9 57.07 -11.91 -5.13
CA PRO A 9 56.03 -11.69 -4.14
C PRO A 9 55.01 -10.59 -4.54
N VAL A 10 55.44 -9.58 -5.35
CA VAL A 10 54.56 -8.50 -5.79
C VAL A 10 53.57 -8.98 -6.84
N LEU A 11 54.00 -9.83 -7.77
CA LEU A 11 53.12 -10.41 -8.76
C LEU A 11 52.08 -11.36 -8.14
N ALA A 12 52.47 -12.17 -7.15
CA ALA A 12 51.59 -13.05 -6.42
C ALA A 12 50.56 -12.26 -5.56
N LEU A 13 50.94 -11.13 -4.99
CA LEU A 13 50.05 -10.25 -4.24
C LEU A 13 49.06 -9.54 -5.15
N VAL A 14 49.48 -9.10 -6.34
CA VAL A 14 48.62 -8.47 -7.35
C VAL A 14 47.64 -9.48 -7.94
N MET A 15 48.05 -10.71 -8.19
CA MET A 15 47.14 -11.76 -8.65
C MET A 15 46.16 -12.22 -7.57
N LEU A 16 46.61 -12.22 -6.32
CA LEU A 16 45.70 -12.50 -5.17
C LEU A 16 44.70 -11.36 -4.97
N ALA A 17 45.12 -10.09 -5.14
CA ALA A 17 44.24 -8.94 -5.06
C ALA A 17 43.20 -8.89 -6.19
N ILE A 18 43.63 -9.24 -7.43
CA ILE A 18 42.74 -9.35 -8.58
C ILE A 18 41.76 -10.52 -8.39
N GLY A 19 42.23 -11.67 -7.86
CA GLY A 19 41.36 -12.81 -7.56
C GLY A 19 40.32 -12.49 -6.47
N ILE A 20 40.65 -11.66 -5.47
CA ILE A 20 39.74 -11.22 -4.44
C ILE A 20 38.73 -10.22 -4.99
N ILE A 21 39.11 -9.34 -5.91
CA ILE A 21 38.17 -8.37 -6.55
C ILE A 21 37.21 -9.11 -7.47
N ILE A 22 37.62 -10.11 -8.22
CA ILE A 22 36.75 -10.92 -9.08
C ILE A 22 35.83 -11.85 -8.23
N GLY A 23 36.30 -12.30 -7.05
CA GLY A 23 35.51 -13.13 -6.16
C GLY A 23 34.44 -12.36 -5.35
N CYS A 24 34.59 -11.04 -5.19
CA CYS A 24 33.60 -10.22 -4.47
C CYS A 24 32.43 -9.74 -5.34
N GLU A 25 32.58 -9.70 -6.65
CA GLU A 25 31.46 -9.30 -7.53
C GLU A 25 30.36 -10.36 -7.65
N ASN A 26 30.66 -11.62 -7.36
CA ASN A 26 29.69 -12.72 -7.48
C ASN A 26 29.09 -13.22 -6.15
N GLN A 27 29.48 -12.65 -4.99
CA GLN A 27 29.00 -13.16 -3.70
C GLN A 27 27.88 -12.33 -3.07
N ASN A 28 27.46 -11.24 -3.69
CA ASN A 28 26.37 -10.39 -3.19
C ASN A 28 25.14 -10.32 -4.11
N GLU A 29 25.06 -11.14 -5.15
CA GLU A 29 23.76 -11.43 -5.72
C GLU A 29 23.06 -12.40 -4.76
N ILE A 30 22.39 -11.85 -3.74
CA ILE A 30 21.30 -12.56 -3.08
C ILE A 30 20.30 -12.78 -4.20
N THR A 31 20.40 -13.94 -4.84
CA THR A 31 19.36 -14.39 -5.75
C THR A 31 18.10 -14.42 -4.89
N PRO A 32 17.10 -13.58 -5.16
CA PRO A 32 15.85 -13.66 -4.42
C PRO A 32 15.38 -15.10 -4.55
N ILE A 33 15.16 -15.78 -3.43
CA ILE A 33 14.68 -17.18 -3.38
C ILE A 33 13.31 -17.29 -4.08
N ASN A 34 12.83 -16.27 -4.74
CA ASN A 34 11.46 -16.12 -5.19
C ASN A 34 11.30 -15.75 -6.63
N VAL A 35 10.26 -16.25 -7.09
CA VAL A 35 9.46 -16.23 -8.29
C VAL A 35 9.56 -14.98 -9.18
N GLU A 36 9.88 -13.81 -8.63
CA GLU A 36 10.27 -12.67 -9.46
C GLU A 36 11.67 -12.89 -10.00
N THR A 37 11.75 -13.27 -11.26
CA THR A 37 13.04 -13.28 -11.93
C THR A 37 13.62 -11.87 -11.96
N LYS A 38 14.96 -11.75 -11.95
CA LYS A 38 15.64 -10.43 -12.10
C LYS A 38 15.02 -9.62 -13.24
N ALA A 39 14.63 -10.28 -14.32
CA ALA A 39 14.02 -9.66 -15.48
C ALA A 39 12.63 -9.05 -15.17
N ILE A 40 11.82 -9.68 -14.33
CA ILE A 40 10.52 -9.14 -13.91
C ILE A 40 10.71 -7.94 -12.99
N MET A 41 11.62 -8.05 -12.02
CA MET A 41 11.95 -6.94 -11.13
C MET A 41 12.51 -5.74 -11.89
N ASP A 42 13.36 -6.00 -12.89
CA ASP A 42 13.94 -4.96 -13.75
C ASP A 42 12.87 -4.23 -14.57
N GLN A 43 11.74 -4.84 -14.84
CA GLN A 43 10.61 -4.20 -15.52
C GLN A 43 9.75 -3.31 -14.61
N ILE A 44 9.72 -3.59 -13.34
CA ILE A 44 8.86 -2.87 -12.38
C ILE A 44 9.55 -1.58 -11.90
N ARG A 45 10.87 -1.50 -11.96
CA ARG A 45 11.64 -0.38 -11.40
C ARG A 45 12.11 0.59 -12.46
N GLU A 46 11.93 1.87 -12.19
CA GLU A 46 12.41 2.94 -13.06
C GLU A 46 13.92 2.83 -13.37
N LYS A 47 14.75 2.66 -12.32
CA LYS A 47 16.19 2.50 -12.48
C LYS A 47 16.58 1.26 -13.28
N ASP A 48 15.80 0.19 -13.13
CA ASP A 48 16.07 -1.09 -13.79
C ASP A 48 15.65 -1.02 -15.27
N ILE A 49 14.54 -0.33 -15.57
CA ILE A 49 14.14 -0.03 -16.96
C ILE A 49 15.22 0.80 -17.65
N LYS A 50 15.76 1.82 -16.98
CA LYS A 50 16.82 2.66 -17.52
C LYS A 50 18.09 1.83 -17.77
N LYS A 51 18.55 1.11 -16.75
CA LYS A 51 19.74 0.23 -16.85
C LYS A 51 19.59 -0.80 -17.97
N TRP A 52 18.43 -1.42 -18.05
CA TRP A 52 18.14 -2.42 -19.06
C TRP A 52 18.06 -1.83 -20.48
N ALA A 53 17.49 -0.63 -20.63
CA ALA A 53 17.56 0.13 -21.87
C ALA A 53 19.00 0.42 -22.26
N GLU A 54 19.84 0.84 -21.31
CA GLU A 54 21.26 1.10 -21.54
C GLU A 54 22.01 -0.18 -21.99
N GLU A 55 21.83 -1.30 -21.29
CA GLU A 55 22.54 -2.55 -21.60
C GLU A 55 22.13 -3.19 -22.94
N LYS A 56 20.86 -3.13 -23.30
CA LYS A 56 20.34 -3.77 -24.52
C LYS A 56 20.39 -2.90 -25.76
N GLU A 57 20.28 -1.60 -25.60
CA GLU A 57 20.17 -0.66 -26.72
C GLU A 57 21.46 0.13 -27.00
N LEU A 58 22.36 0.29 -26.02
CA LEU A 58 23.64 0.97 -26.26
C LEU A 58 24.44 0.34 -27.39
N GLN A 59 24.43 -0.99 -27.55
CA GLN A 59 25.08 -1.68 -28.65
C GLN A 59 24.47 -1.38 -30.03
N ARG A 60 23.18 -0.98 -30.05
CA ARG A 60 22.45 -0.70 -31.32
C ARG A 60 22.48 0.78 -31.70
N LEU A 61 22.89 1.62 -30.77
CA LEU A 61 22.71 3.06 -30.87
C LEU A 61 24.02 3.83 -30.76
N GLN A 62 25.14 3.17 -31.08
CA GLN A 62 26.46 3.82 -31.09
C GLN A 62 26.52 5.08 -31.95
N ASP A 63 25.62 5.23 -32.92
CA ASP A 63 25.55 6.38 -33.83
C ASP A 63 24.39 7.35 -33.48
N GLU A 64 23.61 7.05 -32.44
CA GLU A 64 22.48 7.93 -32.02
C GLU A 64 22.95 9.06 -31.13
N SER A 65 22.53 10.29 -31.41
CA SER A 65 22.85 11.42 -30.55
C SER A 65 22.24 11.29 -29.15
N ASP A 66 22.92 11.78 -28.10
CA ASP A 66 22.45 11.78 -26.73
C ASP A 66 21.02 12.31 -26.58
N LYS A 67 20.65 13.28 -27.38
CA LYS A 67 19.30 13.85 -27.41
C LYS A 67 18.27 12.83 -27.89
N ALA A 68 18.52 12.15 -29.01
CA ALA A 68 17.60 11.15 -29.57
C ALA A 68 17.48 9.93 -28.63
N TYR A 69 18.59 9.51 -28.01
CA TYR A 69 18.60 8.46 -26.98
C TYR A 69 17.70 8.84 -25.79
N ASN A 70 17.90 10.03 -25.21
CA ASN A 70 17.12 10.50 -24.06
C ASN A 70 15.61 10.63 -24.39
N GLU A 71 15.27 11.13 -25.57
CA GLU A 71 13.87 11.23 -26.03
C GLU A 71 13.23 9.83 -26.17
N ARG A 72 13.98 8.83 -26.62
CA ARG A 72 13.49 7.48 -26.73
C ARG A 72 13.32 6.82 -25.37
N VAL A 73 14.28 6.95 -24.46
CA VAL A 73 14.18 6.45 -23.09
C VAL A 73 12.96 7.10 -22.38
N ALA A 74 12.77 8.39 -22.53
CA ALA A 74 11.58 9.08 -21.98
C ALA A 74 10.27 8.47 -22.51
N LYS A 75 10.17 8.22 -23.83
CA LYS A 75 8.98 7.57 -24.42
C LYS A 75 8.78 6.13 -23.91
N MET A 76 9.84 5.41 -23.59
CA MET A 76 9.74 4.06 -23.00
C MET A 76 9.17 4.13 -21.59
N TYR A 77 9.65 5.09 -20.78
CA TYR A 77 9.07 5.33 -19.44
C TYR A 77 7.61 5.74 -19.53
N ASP A 78 7.25 6.62 -20.45
CA ASP A 78 5.85 7.04 -20.64
C ASP A 78 4.95 5.84 -20.93
N LYS A 79 5.36 4.96 -21.84
CA LYS A 79 4.64 3.72 -22.17
C LYS A 79 4.54 2.77 -20.98
N TYR A 80 5.63 2.63 -20.21
CA TYR A 80 5.64 1.81 -19.02
C TYR A 80 4.62 2.32 -18.00
N TRP A 81 4.67 3.61 -17.68
CA TRP A 81 3.74 4.22 -16.72
C TRP A 81 2.28 4.17 -17.20
N GLU A 82 2.05 4.34 -18.48
CA GLU A 82 0.72 4.16 -19.07
C GLU A 82 0.21 2.72 -18.89
N SER A 83 1.04 1.73 -19.18
CA SER A 83 0.73 0.32 -19.00
C SER A 83 0.48 -0.03 -17.53
N LEU A 84 1.27 0.50 -16.62
CA LEU A 84 1.09 0.32 -15.18
C LEU A 84 -0.26 0.89 -14.70
N ARG A 85 -0.59 2.12 -15.10
CA ARG A 85 -1.88 2.73 -14.75
C ARG A 85 -3.07 1.99 -15.38
N ALA A 86 -2.89 1.43 -16.58
CA ALA A 86 -3.91 0.58 -17.20
C ALA A 86 -4.09 -0.74 -16.43
N TYR A 87 -2.98 -1.38 -16.03
CA TYR A 87 -3.01 -2.57 -15.17
C TYR A 87 -3.77 -2.31 -13.85
N LYS A 88 -3.46 -1.22 -13.15
CA LYS A 88 -4.13 -0.86 -11.89
C LYS A 88 -5.63 -0.55 -12.03
N LYS A 89 -6.10 -0.27 -13.23
CA LYS A 89 -7.52 -0.12 -13.55
C LYS A 89 -8.19 -1.41 -14.01
N SER A 90 -7.40 -2.44 -14.32
CA SER A 90 -7.91 -3.75 -14.73
C SER A 90 -8.29 -4.61 -13.53
N PRO A 91 -9.16 -5.63 -13.69
CA PRO A 91 -9.42 -6.60 -12.65
C PRO A 91 -8.16 -7.41 -12.31
N HIS A 92 -7.70 -7.32 -11.07
CA HIS A 92 -6.58 -8.08 -10.53
C HIS A 92 -6.70 -8.17 -9.00
N LYS A 93 -5.84 -8.92 -8.35
CA LYS A 93 -5.77 -9.01 -6.88
C LYS A 93 -4.93 -7.85 -6.36
N ILE A 94 -5.54 -7.00 -5.52
CA ILE A 94 -4.85 -5.79 -5.05
C ILE A 94 -3.70 -6.11 -4.08
N VAL A 95 -2.67 -5.27 -4.14
CA VAL A 95 -1.64 -5.17 -3.11
C VAL A 95 -1.90 -3.90 -2.31
N TYR A 96 -2.17 -4.09 -1.03
CA TYR A 96 -2.57 -3.05 -0.10
C TYR A 96 -1.50 -2.85 1.00
N GLY A 97 -1.44 -1.66 1.60
CA GLY A 97 -0.62 -1.44 2.79
C GLY A 97 -1.13 -0.31 3.69
N TRP A 98 -1.08 -0.51 5.01
CA TRP A 98 -1.09 0.62 5.93
C TRP A 98 0.32 1.20 5.98
N PHE A 99 0.41 2.49 5.71
CA PHE A 99 1.67 3.21 5.54
C PHE A 99 1.86 4.17 6.72
N GLY A 100 2.77 3.83 7.62
CA GLY A 100 3.05 4.60 8.83
C GLY A 100 4.06 5.73 8.59
N GLY A 101 3.90 6.82 9.37
CA GLY A 101 4.92 7.86 9.48
C GLY A 101 5.27 8.58 8.17
N TRP A 102 4.33 8.70 7.22
CA TRP A 102 4.58 9.38 5.96
C TRP A 102 5.05 10.82 6.14
N SER A 103 6.26 11.12 5.73
CA SER A 103 6.89 12.42 5.90
C SER A 103 7.44 13.00 4.59
N ALA A 104 7.80 12.15 3.65
CA ALA A 104 8.46 12.52 2.39
C ALA A 104 9.69 13.42 2.61
N THR A 105 10.43 13.20 3.72
CA THR A 105 11.64 13.95 4.09
C THR A 105 12.87 13.03 4.11
N GLU A 106 14.03 13.62 3.86
CA GLU A 106 15.30 12.91 4.01
C GLU A 106 15.64 12.66 5.48
N GLY A 107 16.34 11.58 5.79
CA GLY A 107 16.80 11.26 7.14
C GLY A 107 16.49 9.85 7.60
N ILE A 108 16.49 9.63 8.91
CA ILE A 108 16.31 8.30 9.53
C ILE A 108 14.88 7.77 9.29
N ASN A 109 13.91 8.65 9.24
CA ASN A 109 12.49 8.31 9.04
C ASN A 109 12.06 8.56 7.58
N LYS A 110 12.81 8.00 6.64
CA LYS A 110 12.48 8.10 5.20
C LYS A 110 11.22 7.30 4.91
N THR A 111 10.12 7.97 4.65
CA THR A 111 8.87 7.32 4.26
C THR A 111 8.29 8.03 3.04
N TRP A 112 8.50 7.43 1.87
CA TRP A 112 8.07 7.97 0.59
C TRP A 112 7.10 7.03 -0.11
N LEU A 113 5.96 7.55 -0.52
CA LEU A 113 5.00 6.79 -1.36
C LEU A 113 5.62 6.41 -2.71
N SER A 114 6.42 7.31 -3.26
CA SER A 114 7.10 7.09 -4.55
C SER A 114 8.11 5.95 -4.52
N LYS A 115 8.58 5.51 -3.35
CA LYS A 115 9.51 4.39 -3.20
C LYS A 115 8.85 3.03 -3.07
N LEU A 116 7.56 2.98 -2.82
CA LEU A 116 6.83 1.72 -2.85
C LEU A 116 6.99 1.02 -4.20
N PRO A 117 6.97 -0.31 -4.25
CA PRO A 117 6.91 -1.04 -5.51
C PRO A 117 5.77 -0.54 -6.40
N ASP A 118 6.00 -0.50 -7.70
CA ASP A 118 5.00 -0.04 -8.66
C ASP A 118 3.74 -0.90 -8.65
N SER A 119 3.86 -2.15 -8.21
CA SER A 119 2.78 -3.11 -8.06
C SER A 119 1.84 -2.85 -6.87
N VAL A 120 2.20 -1.95 -5.94
CA VAL A 120 1.30 -1.59 -4.84
C VAL A 120 0.15 -0.74 -5.38
N ASP A 121 -1.09 -1.15 -5.12
CA ASP A 121 -2.29 -0.54 -5.68
C ASP A 121 -2.90 0.53 -4.79
N VAL A 122 -2.87 0.27 -3.49
CA VAL A 122 -3.55 1.09 -2.48
C VAL A 122 -2.70 1.17 -1.23
N VAL A 123 -2.63 2.34 -0.64
CA VAL A 123 -2.14 2.51 0.73
C VAL A 123 -3.07 3.38 1.54
N SER A 124 -3.23 3.05 2.80
CA SER A 124 -3.87 3.89 3.80
C SER A 124 -2.81 4.53 4.69
N ILE A 125 -2.78 5.88 4.71
CA ILE A 125 -1.88 6.62 5.61
C ILE A 125 -2.40 6.47 7.03
N TRP A 126 -1.56 5.93 7.90
CA TRP A 126 -1.90 5.67 9.28
C TRP A 126 -1.12 6.59 10.23
N GLY A 127 -1.81 7.09 11.27
CA GLY A 127 -1.18 7.83 12.35
C GLY A 127 -0.80 9.27 12.05
N GLY A 128 -1.20 9.87 10.95
CA GLY A 128 -0.81 11.24 10.63
C GLY A 128 -1.82 12.00 9.77
N THR A 129 -2.48 12.98 10.36
CA THR A 129 -3.48 13.83 9.69
C THR A 129 -3.10 15.29 9.69
N SER A 130 -1.80 15.60 9.83
CA SER A 130 -1.37 16.98 9.66
C SER A 130 -1.62 17.45 8.24
N ALA A 131 -2.29 18.58 8.10
CA ALA A 131 -2.48 19.23 6.81
C ALA A 131 -1.13 19.53 6.15
N PHE A 132 -1.09 19.45 4.82
CA PHE A 132 0.09 19.79 4.02
C PHE A 132 -0.32 20.58 2.79
N GLY A 133 0.49 21.56 2.42
CA GLY A 133 0.30 22.40 1.23
C GLY A 133 1.29 22.05 0.12
N GLU A 134 1.28 22.86 -0.93
CA GLU A 134 2.15 22.67 -2.12
C GLU A 134 3.64 22.74 -1.79
N ASP A 135 4.02 23.47 -0.74
CA ASP A 135 5.41 23.60 -0.29
C ASP A 135 5.88 22.43 0.58
N ASP A 136 4.97 21.55 1.00
CA ASP A 136 5.31 20.35 1.78
C ASP A 136 5.82 19.24 0.84
N PRO A 137 6.92 18.56 1.17
CA PRO A 137 7.45 17.45 0.36
C PRO A 137 6.41 16.36 0.07
N ARG A 138 5.46 16.12 0.99
CA ARG A 138 4.39 15.16 0.81
C ARG A 138 3.49 15.46 -0.38
N TYR A 139 3.31 16.75 -0.72
CA TYR A 139 2.50 17.12 -1.87
C TYR A 139 3.09 16.60 -3.19
N ALA A 140 4.38 16.79 -3.39
CA ALA A 140 5.07 16.33 -4.59
C ALA A 140 5.14 14.79 -4.65
N ASP A 141 5.39 14.14 -3.51
CA ASP A 141 5.42 12.68 -3.38
C ASP A 141 4.07 12.05 -3.70
N LEU A 142 2.99 12.58 -3.11
CA LEU A 142 1.62 12.15 -3.40
C LEU A 142 1.26 12.34 -4.88
N LYS A 143 1.59 13.51 -5.42
CA LYS A 143 1.33 13.80 -6.83
C LYS A 143 2.01 12.79 -7.75
N TYR A 144 3.30 12.51 -7.52
CA TYR A 144 4.03 11.51 -8.29
C TYR A 144 3.41 10.11 -8.13
N ALA A 145 3.13 9.69 -6.90
CA ALA A 145 2.55 8.39 -6.62
C ALA A 145 1.20 8.18 -7.35
N GLN A 146 0.35 9.20 -7.38
CA GLN A 146 -0.96 9.12 -8.04
C GLN A 146 -0.87 9.27 -9.56
N GLU A 147 -0.25 10.35 -10.06
CA GLU A 147 -0.26 10.67 -11.50
C GLU A 147 0.64 9.74 -12.32
N VAL A 148 1.80 9.36 -11.78
CA VAL A 148 2.76 8.52 -12.49
C VAL A 148 2.49 7.05 -12.23
N LYS A 149 2.46 6.63 -10.96
CA LYS A 149 2.31 5.21 -10.59
C LYS A 149 0.86 4.73 -10.55
N GLY A 150 -0.12 5.63 -10.48
CA GLY A 150 -1.53 5.27 -10.31
C GLY A 150 -1.85 4.69 -8.94
N LEU A 151 -1.02 4.99 -7.92
CA LEU A 151 -1.27 4.58 -6.54
C LEU A 151 -2.50 5.31 -5.98
N ARG A 152 -3.37 4.60 -5.29
CA ARG A 152 -4.46 5.20 -4.52
C ARG A 152 -4.04 5.34 -3.07
N VAL A 153 -4.19 6.54 -2.52
CA VAL A 153 -3.75 6.89 -1.18
C VAL A 153 -4.94 7.35 -0.35
N LEU A 154 -5.27 6.59 0.67
CA LEU A 154 -6.38 6.83 1.57
C LEU A 154 -5.89 7.37 2.91
N LEU A 155 -6.81 7.95 3.66
CA LEU A 155 -6.64 8.23 5.08
C LEU A 155 -7.22 7.07 5.88
N CYS A 156 -6.50 6.57 6.88
CA CYS A 156 -6.98 5.56 7.82
C CYS A 156 -6.95 6.12 9.24
N TRP A 157 -7.99 5.84 10.00
CA TRP A 157 -8.05 6.17 11.41
C TRP A 157 -8.96 5.23 12.17
N GLN A 158 -8.58 4.92 13.41
CA GLN A 158 -9.45 4.22 14.35
C GLN A 158 -10.70 5.05 14.62
N THR A 159 -11.83 4.56 14.17
CA THR A 159 -13.11 5.23 14.32
C THR A 159 -13.57 5.14 15.77
N GLY A 160 -13.74 6.28 16.42
CA GLY A 160 -14.10 6.35 17.83
C GLY A 160 -12.94 6.64 18.78
N THR A 161 -11.71 6.81 18.28
CA THR A 161 -10.61 7.34 19.09
C THR A 161 -10.77 8.85 19.32
N SER A 162 -10.09 9.37 20.35
CA SER A 162 -10.09 10.80 20.65
C SER A 162 -9.51 11.68 19.55
N GLY A 163 -8.73 11.11 18.63
CA GLY A 163 -8.08 11.83 17.55
C GLY A 163 -8.99 12.16 16.37
N LEU A 164 -9.98 11.34 16.11
CA LEU A 164 -10.92 11.42 14.98
C LEU A 164 -10.26 11.52 13.58
N GLY A 165 -8.95 11.42 13.47
CA GLY A 165 -8.24 11.60 12.22
C GLY A 165 -8.29 13.03 11.63
N LEU A 166 -8.66 14.02 12.41
CA LEU A 166 -8.76 15.42 11.99
C LEU A 166 -7.74 16.30 12.73
N PRO A 167 -7.25 17.37 12.11
CA PRO A 167 -6.46 18.39 12.79
C PRO A 167 -7.23 18.99 13.98
N GLY A 168 -6.54 19.11 15.13
CA GLY A 168 -7.15 19.59 16.39
C GLY A 168 -7.90 18.51 17.18
N GLY A 169 -8.10 17.33 16.59
CA GLY A 169 -8.72 16.20 17.26
C GLY A 169 -10.13 16.45 17.80
N VAL A 170 -10.54 15.59 18.73
CA VAL A 170 -11.90 15.60 19.29
C VAL A 170 -12.28 16.92 19.99
N PHE A 171 -11.34 17.55 20.70
CA PHE A 171 -11.63 18.75 21.46
C PHE A 171 -12.12 19.91 20.57
N GLU A 172 -11.39 20.22 19.51
CA GLU A 172 -11.80 21.28 18.57
C GLU A 172 -13.04 20.88 17.77
N PHE A 173 -13.20 19.60 17.45
CA PHE A 173 -14.40 19.08 16.80
C PHE A 173 -15.65 19.30 17.67
N GLU A 174 -15.60 18.86 18.94
CA GLU A 174 -16.73 19.01 19.88
C GLU A 174 -17.13 20.46 20.07
N LYS A 175 -16.15 21.37 20.17
CA LYS A 175 -16.39 22.81 20.29
C LYS A 175 -17.10 23.39 19.06
N ARG A 176 -16.71 22.96 17.85
CA ARG A 176 -17.37 23.42 16.62
C ARG A 176 -18.81 22.92 16.47
N HIS A 177 -19.10 21.79 17.10
CA HIS A 177 -20.39 21.12 16.98
C HIS A 177 -21.17 21.02 18.30
N GLU A 178 -20.91 21.96 19.21
CA GLU A 178 -21.65 22.07 20.49
C GLU A 178 -23.17 22.14 20.23
N GLY A 179 -23.95 21.43 21.05
CA GLY A 179 -25.41 21.38 20.96
C GLY A 179 -26.00 20.41 19.93
N LYS A 180 -25.17 19.79 19.07
CA LYS A 180 -25.61 18.72 18.15
C LYS A 180 -25.71 17.38 18.89
N ASN A 181 -26.68 16.53 18.51
CA ASN A 181 -26.74 15.15 18.96
C ASN A 181 -25.65 14.26 18.31
N CYS A 182 -25.46 13.02 18.79
CA CYS A 182 -24.40 12.13 18.31
C CYS A 182 -24.49 11.83 16.81
N THR A 183 -25.68 11.63 16.28
CA THR A 183 -25.89 11.36 14.83
C THR A 183 -25.52 12.58 13.99
N GLU A 184 -25.91 13.78 14.41
CA GLU A 184 -25.55 15.03 13.74
C GLU A 184 -24.04 15.29 13.80
N LYS A 185 -23.39 14.96 14.92
CA LYS A 185 -21.94 15.06 15.07
C LYS A 185 -21.20 14.04 14.19
N ALA A 186 -21.68 12.80 14.13
CA ALA A 186 -21.10 11.77 13.24
C ALA A 186 -21.17 12.19 11.77
N LYS A 187 -22.29 12.75 11.34
CA LYS A 187 -22.44 13.30 10.00
C LYS A 187 -21.49 14.48 9.74
N ALA A 188 -21.39 15.40 10.70
CA ALA A 188 -20.46 16.52 10.61
C ALA A 188 -18.99 16.05 10.54
N TYR A 189 -18.65 15.01 11.32
CA TYR A 189 -17.34 14.37 11.27
C TYR A 189 -17.03 13.81 9.87
N ALA A 190 -17.96 13.07 9.27
CA ALA A 190 -17.83 12.58 7.91
C ALA A 190 -17.61 13.73 6.89
N GLN A 191 -18.33 14.83 7.05
CA GLN A 191 -18.19 16.02 6.19
C GLN A 191 -16.83 16.69 6.34
N GLU A 192 -16.33 16.85 7.57
CA GLU A 192 -15.01 17.43 7.83
C GLU A 192 -13.88 16.53 7.29
N LEU A 193 -13.98 15.20 7.49
CA LEU A 193 -13.04 14.25 6.92
C LEU A 193 -13.07 14.26 5.38
N THR A 194 -14.26 14.25 4.79
CA THR A 194 -14.43 14.36 3.34
C THR A 194 -13.78 15.62 2.80
N LYS A 195 -13.99 16.76 3.48
CA LYS A 195 -13.34 18.02 3.09
C LYS A 195 -11.82 17.91 3.18
N PHE A 196 -11.29 17.38 4.29
CA PHE A 196 -9.84 17.18 4.47
C PHE A 196 -9.26 16.30 3.36
N ILE A 197 -9.90 15.17 3.07
CA ILE A 197 -9.48 14.24 2.01
C ILE A 197 -9.46 14.92 0.64
N LYS A 198 -10.49 15.70 0.31
CA LYS A 198 -10.59 16.44 -0.94
C LYS A 198 -9.53 17.55 -1.04
N ASP A 199 -9.35 18.34 0.02
CA ASP A 199 -8.37 19.42 0.05
C ASP A 199 -6.93 18.94 -0.17
N HIS A 200 -6.64 17.69 0.24
CA HIS A 200 -5.32 17.08 0.10
C HIS A 200 -5.21 16.09 -1.07
N ASN A 201 -6.24 15.99 -1.93
CA ASN A 201 -6.29 15.07 -3.07
C ASN A 201 -6.09 13.59 -2.70
N LEU A 202 -6.51 13.16 -1.52
CA LEU A 202 -6.49 11.75 -1.12
C LEU A 202 -7.63 10.98 -1.78
N ASN A 203 -7.50 9.66 -1.91
CA ASN A 203 -8.42 8.81 -2.66
C ASN A 203 -9.62 8.31 -1.85
N GLY A 204 -9.66 8.53 -0.56
CA GLY A 204 -10.76 8.03 0.24
C GLY A 204 -10.41 7.78 1.70
N TYR A 205 -11.19 6.93 2.31
CA TYR A 205 -11.09 6.63 3.73
C TYR A 205 -11.13 5.12 3.99
N ASP A 206 -10.40 4.71 5.00
CA ASP A 206 -10.33 3.37 5.51
C ASP A 206 -10.76 3.40 6.98
N ILE A 207 -11.88 2.73 7.29
CA ILE A 207 -12.40 2.66 8.64
C ILE A 207 -11.68 1.53 9.38
N ASP A 208 -10.87 1.91 10.36
CA ASP A 208 -10.31 0.97 11.32
C ASP A 208 -11.33 0.75 12.45
N TRP A 209 -12.05 -0.40 12.36
CA TRP A 209 -13.18 -0.73 13.25
C TRP A 209 -12.77 -1.73 14.31
N GLU A 210 -12.42 -1.23 15.49
CA GLU A 210 -11.89 -2.04 16.58
C GLU A 210 -12.63 -1.78 17.91
N PRO A 211 -13.95 -2.01 18.00
CA PRO A 211 -14.75 -1.67 19.18
C PRO A 211 -14.30 -2.40 20.46
N ASN A 212 -13.67 -3.58 20.34
CA ASN A 212 -13.22 -4.37 21.46
C ASN A 212 -11.71 -4.25 21.76
N VAL A 213 -11.01 -3.39 21.03
CA VAL A 213 -9.57 -3.15 21.18
C VAL A 213 -9.31 -1.74 21.72
N GLY A 214 -8.62 -1.65 22.86
CA GLY A 214 -8.20 -0.37 23.44
C GLY A 214 -9.29 0.38 24.22
N ASN A 215 -9.02 1.64 24.52
CA ASN A 215 -9.95 2.55 25.20
C ASN A 215 -10.37 3.68 24.26
N HIS A 216 -11.56 3.57 23.73
CA HIS A 216 -12.08 4.46 22.69
C HIS A 216 -12.75 5.74 23.22
N GLY A 217 -12.63 6.01 24.52
CA GLY A 217 -13.30 7.17 25.13
C GLY A 217 -14.81 6.97 25.27
N SER A 218 -15.53 8.06 25.48
CA SER A 218 -16.98 8.07 25.69
C SER A 218 -17.64 9.21 24.93
N GLY A 219 -18.97 9.16 24.85
CA GLY A 219 -19.77 10.20 24.24
C GLY A 219 -19.87 10.16 22.72
N CYS A 220 -20.36 11.23 22.12
CA CYS A 220 -20.68 11.30 20.70
C CYS A 220 -19.49 11.19 19.75
N SER A 221 -18.27 11.40 20.24
CA SER A 221 -17.05 11.20 19.45
C SER A 221 -16.64 9.74 19.29
N ASN A 222 -17.25 8.85 20.09
CA ASN A 222 -17.07 7.41 19.97
C ASN A 222 -18.13 6.83 19.03
N LEU A 223 -17.76 6.50 17.82
CA LEU A 223 -18.67 5.95 16.82
C LEU A 223 -18.92 4.44 16.97
N TYR A 224 -18.21 3.75 17.86
CA TYR A 224 -18.39 2.32 18.06
C TYR A 224 -19.68 1.98 18.83
N HIS A 225 -20.00 2.74 19.86
CA HIS A 225 -21.20 2.58 20.69
C HIS A 225 -21.28 3.71 21.75
N ASN A 226 -22.26 3.66 22.64
CA ASN A 226 -22.43 4.53 23.80
C ASN A 226 -22.86 5.98 23.49
N CYS A 227 -23.95 6.12 22.77
CA CYS A 227 -24.58 7.42 22.58
C CYS A 227 -25.27 7.86 23.89
N GLU A 228 -24.64 8.74 24.65
CA GLU A 228 -25.14 9.25 25.93
C GLU A 228 -26.38 10.13 25.77
N ASP A 229 -26.68 10.60 24.58
CA ASP A 229 -27.85 11.42 24.27
C ASP A 229 -29.14 10.60 24.00
N GLY A 230 -29.08 9.27 24.17
CA GLY A 230 -30.20 8.37 23.94
C GLY A 230 -30.47 8.02 22.47
N THR A 231 -29.60 8.40 21.53
CA THR A 231 -29.65 7.88 20.16
C THR A 231 -29.33 6.38 20.16
N ASN A 232 -29.87 5.66 19.17
CA ASN A 232 -29.47 4.27 18.93
C ASN A 232 -27.97 4.23 18.61
N ASP A 233 -27.24 3.32 19.24
CA ASP A 233 -25.77 3.20 19.13
C ASP A 233 -25.26 3.05 17.67
N GLU A 234 -26.07 2.54 16.77
CA GLU A 234 -25.72 2.37 15.37
C GLU A 234 -26.04 3.60 14.51
N ALA A 235 -26.91 4.49 14.96
CA ALA A 235 -27.33 5.65 14.19
C ALA A 235 -26.16 6.60 13.85
N PRO A 236 -25.22 6.91 14.76
CA PRO A 236 -24.08 7.76 14.44
C PRO A 236 -23.16 7.16 13.39
N ILE A 237 -22.72 5.92 13.57
CA ILE A 237 -21.80 5.27 12.60
C ILE A 237 -22.48 5.04 11.25
N ARG A 238 -23.76 4.72 11.22
CA ARG A 238 -24.54 4.61 9.99
C ARG A 238 -24.60 5.94 9.25
N ALA A 239 -24.88 7.05 9.96
CA ALA A 239 -24.87 8.38 9.37
C ALA A 239 -23.48 8.78 8.84
N PHE A 240 -22.42 8.37 9.53
CA PHE A 240 -21.04 8.56 9.07
C PHE A 240 -20.78 7.79 7.75
N ILE A 241 -21.09 6.50 7.70
CA ILE A 241 -20.91 5.65 6.50
C ILE A 241 -21.70 6.21 5.31
N GLU A 242 -22.96 6.55 5.52
CA GLU A 242 -23.84 7.08 4.48
C GLU A 242 -23.35 8.43 3.93
N GLU A 243 -22.83 9.29 4.79
CA GLU A 243 -22.31 10.60 4.38
C GLU A 243 -20.99 10.46 3.62
N MET A 244 -20.03 9.66 4.12
CA MET A 244 -18.77 9.36 3.43
C MET A 244 -19.01 8.69 2.08
N GLY A 245 -19.96 7.77 2.02
CA GLY A 245 -20.32 7.00 0.84
C GLY A 245 -20.88 7.83 -0.32
N LYS A 246 -21.25 9.10 -0.10
CA LYS A 246 -21.62 10.02 -1.19
C LYS A 246 -20.44 10.39 -2.06
N THR A 247 -19.24 10.41 -1.48
CA THR A 247 -18.00 10.81 -2.13
C THR A 247 -17.12 9.62 -2.47
N PHE A 248 -17.06 8.60 -1.62
CA PHE A 248 -16.11 7.49 -1.70
C PHE A 248 -16.80 6.15 -1.83
N GLY A 249 -16.12 5.20 -2.49
CA GLY A 249 -16.58 3.83 -2.62
C GLY A 249 -17.64 3.60 -3.71
N PRO A 250 -18.24 2.39 -3.75
CA PRO A 250 -19.12 1.97 -4.83
C PRO A 250 -20.40 2.80 -4.99
N LYS A 251 -20.85 3.47 -3.93
CA LYS A 251 -22.07 4.31 -3.95
C LYS A 251 -21.80 5.79 -4.20
N ALA A 252 -20.56 6.16 -4.48
CA ALA A 252 -20.18 7.56 -4.69
C ALA A 252 -20.93 8.20 -5.86
N THR A 253 -21.54 9.35 -5.64
CA THR A 253 -22.32 10.10 -6.62
C THR A 253 -21.76 11.49 -6.93
N GLU A 254 -20.83 11.97 -6.12
CA GLU A 254 -20.27 13.34 -6.26
C GLU A 254 -19.22 13.48 -7.37
N GLY A 255 -18.77 12.40 -7.98
CA GLY A 255 -17.82 12.42 -9.09
C GLY A 255 -16.40 12.87 -8.71
N TYR A 256 -16.07 12.84 -7.40
CA TYR A 256 -14.71 13.11 -6.96
C TYR A 256 -13.74 12.06 -7.50
N ASN A 257 -12.65 12.51 -8.12
CA ASN A 257 -11.68 11.63 -8.79
C ASN A 257 -10.29 12.26 -8.72
N PRO A 258 -9.57 12.12 -7.60
CA PRO A 258 -8.28 12.77 -7.40
C PRO A 258 -7.26 12.27 -8.43
N ARG A 259 -6.75 13.18 -9.23
CA ARG A 259 -5.75 12.94 -10.27
C ARG A 259 -6.05 11.76 -11.20
N GLY A 260 -7.33 11.42 -11.37
CA GLY A 260 -7.78 10.35 -12.28
C GLY A 260 -7.55 8.91 -11.75
N THR A 261 -7.26 8.74 -10.46
CA THR A 261 -7.00 7.43 -9.85
C THR A 261 -8.22 6.78 -9.21
N GLY A 262 -9.35 7.51 -9.14
CA GLY A 262 -10.58 7.02 -8.53
C GLY A 262 -10.62 7.18 -7.01
N THR A 263 -11.72 6.73 -6.42
CA THR A 263 -11.93 6.74 -4.96
C THR A 263 -12.16 5.35 -4.43
N LEU A 264 -11.91 5.16 -3.13
CA LEU A 264 -12.19 3.92 -2.41
C LEU A 264 -12.76 4.25 -1.04
N PHE A 265 -13.61 3.35 -0.54
CA PHE A 265 -14.04 3.33 0.85
C PHE A 265 -13.80 1.92 1.39
N LEU A 266 -12.92 1.80 2.38
CA LEU A 266 -12.46 0.53 2.92
C LEU A 266 -12.95 0.34 4.35
N PHE A 267 -12.93 -0.91 4.76
CA PHE A 267 -13.27 -1.30 6.12
C PHE A 267 -12.27 -2.35 6.61
N ASP A 268 -11.68 -2.13 7.77
CA ASP A 268 -10.78 -3.08 8.41
C ASP A 268 -11.14 -3.31 9.90
N GLY A 269 -10.50 -4.30 10.53
CA GLY A 269 -10.67 -4.60 11.94
C GLY A 269 -11.67 -5.71 12.25
N GLU A 270 -12.59 -5.47 13.19
CA GLU A 270 -13.53 -6.46 13.74
C GLU A 270 -14.79 -6.58 12.86
N VAL A 271 -14.67 -7.25 11.73
CA VAL A 271 -15.73 -7.39 10.72
C VAL A 271 -16.94 -8.17 11.24
N ARG A 272 -16.74 -9.10 12.18
CA ARG A 272 -17.86 -9.80 12.82
C ARG A 272 -18.78 -8.85 13.58
N ASP A 273 -18.25 -7.97 14.40
CA ASP A 273 -19.06 -6.97 15.11
C ASP A 273 -19.82 -6.09 14.11
N TYR A 274 -19.12 -5.58 13.09
CA TYR A 274 -19.74 -4.82 12.02
C TYR A 274 -20.87 -5.58 11.31
N ALA A 275 -20.65 -6.84 10.92
CA ALA A 275 -21.61 -7.63 10.17
C ALA A 275 -22.94 -7.82 10.91
N TYR A 276 -22.88 -7.99 12.24
CA TYR A 276 -24.08 -8.14 13.07
C TYR A 276 -24.83 -6.82 13.32
N ARG A 277 -24.14 -5.70 13.28
CA ARG A 277 -24.72 -4.37 13.60
C ARG A 277 -25.05 -3.56 12.35
N LEU A 278 -24.19 -3.58 11.36
CA LEU A 278 -24.16 -2.66 10.22
C LEU A 278 -24.02 -3.37 8.87
N GLY A 279 -24.15 -4.70 8.83
CA GLY A 279 -23.90 -5.48 7.62
C GLY A 279 -24.73 -5.07 6.40
N ASP A 280 -25.90 -4.48 6.60
CA ASP A 280 -26.73 -3.92 5.53
C ASP A 280 -26.10 -2.70 4.83
N THR A 281 -25.01 -2.13 5.38
CA THR A 281 -24.22 -1.06 4.75
C THR A 281 -23.02 -1.59 3.95
N GLY A 282 -22.87 -2.91 3.78
CA GLY A 282 -21.72 -3.53 3.09
C GLY A 282 -21.54 -3.11 1.63
N ASP A 283 -22.58 -2.62 0.99
CA ASP A 283 -22.56 -2.11 -0.39
C ASP A 283 -21.90 -0.71 -0.52
N TYR A 284 -21.50 -0.09 0.60
CA TYR A 284 -20.68 1.13 0.60
C TYR A 284 -19.18 0.87 0.44
N PHE A 285 -18.70 -0.36 0.73
CA PHE A 285 -17.28 -0.66 0.79
C PHE A 285 -16.77 -1.41 -0.44
N ASP A 286 -15.59 -1.01 -0.89
CA ASP A 286 -14.85 -1.69 -1.96
C ASP A 286 -14.18 -2.97 -1.46
N TYR A 287 -13.52 -2.91 -0.29
CA TYR A 287 -12.79 -4.02 0.31
C TYR A 287 -12.97 -4.07 1.82
N PHE A 288 -12.86 -5.30 2.36
CA PHE A 288 -12.77 -5.61 3.79
C PHE A 288 -11.41 -6.23 4.08
N LEU A 289 -10.64 -5.58 4.96
CA LEU A 289 -9.27 -5.95 5.26
C LEU A 289 -9.22 -6.77 6.54
N ASN A 290 -8.68 -7.97 6.46
CA ASN A 290 -8.61 -8.89 7.60
C ASN A 290 -7.29 -8.74 8.36
N GLN A 291 -7.35 -8.16 9.54
CA GLN A 291 -6.21 -8.02 10.46
C GLN A 291 -5.80 -9.35 11.14
N ASN A 292 -6.19 -10.50 10.61
CA ASN A 292 -5.73 -11.79 11.13
C ASN A 292 -4.27 -12.09 10.75
N TYR A 293 -3.37 -11.34 11.33
CA TYR A 293 -1.94 -11.40 11.02
C TYR A 293 -1.30 -12.77 11.30
N ARG A 294 -1.83 -13.54 12.27
CA ARG A 294 -1.23 -14.78 12.79
C ARG A 294 -1.65 -16.05 12.07
N SER A 295 -2.56 -16.00 11.13
CA SER A 295 -3.11 -17.16 10.46
C SER A 295 -3.11 -17.02 8.94
N THR A 296 -3.00 -18.15 8.26
CA THR A 296 -3.16 -18.27 6.81
C THR A 296 -4.59 -18.64 6.39
N THR A 297 -5.52 -18.65 7.31
CA THR A 297 -6.95 -18.92 7.02
C THR A 297 -7.80 -17.74 7.48
N PRO A 298 -8.94 -17.48 6.81
CA PRO A 298 -9.94 -16.59 7.37
C PRO A 298 -10.30 -17.04 8.79
N ASN A 299 -10.38 -16.10 9.71
CA ASN A 299 -10.69 -16.36 11.11
C ASN A 299 -12.21 -16.25 11.36
N HIS A 300 -12.59 -16.20 12.65
CA HIS A 300 -13.98 -16.07 13.07
C HIS A 300 -14.64 -14.77 12.59
N GLU A 301 -13.86 -13.76 12.18
CA GLU A 301 -14.36 -12.51 11.60
C GLU A 301 -15.02 -12.72 10.23
N PHE A 302 -14.60 -13.77 9.49
CA PHE A 302 -15.01 -14.01 8.11
C PHE A 302 -15.57 -15.43 7.90
N THR A 303 -16.34 -15.96 8.86
CA THR A 303 -17.10 -17.20 8.63
C THR A 303 -18.27 -16.95 7.66
N ASN A 304 -18.77 -18.00 7.02
CA ASN A 304 -19.93 -17.88 6.12
C ASN A 304 -21.12 -17.20 6.82
N GLU A 305 -21.39 -17.54 8.08
CA GLU A 305 -22.46 -16.92 8.87
C GLU A 305 -22.28 -15.40 9.01
N VAL A 306 -21.05 -14.94 9.15
CA VAL A 306 -20.71 -13.50 9.26
C VAL A 306 -20.86 -12.81 7.92
N VAL A 307 -20.22 -13.35 6.88
CA VAL A 307 -20.17 -12.66 5.58
C VAL A 307 -21.53 -12.63 4.86
N GLU A 308 -22.41 -13.63 5.12
CA GLU A 308 -23.79 -13.64 4.60
C GLU A 308 -24.65 -12.48 5.13
N ARG A 309 -24.23 -11.83 6.23
CA ARG A 309 -24.89 -10.65 6.80
C ARG A 309 -24.47 -9.35 6.11
N ILE A 310 -23.35 -9.39 5.37
CA ILE A 310 -22.79 -8.21 4.71
C ILE A 310 -23.42 -8.06 3.34
N LYS A 311 -24.16 -6.98 3.16
CA LYS A 311 -24.81 -6.68 1.88
C LYS A 311 -23.78 -6.52 0.78
N ASP A 312 -24.07 -7.10 -0.39
CA ASP A 312 -23.19 -7.09 -1.56
C ASP A 312 -21.80 -7.70 -1.29
N TRP A 313 -21.75 -8.68 -0.37
CA TRP A 313 -20.52 -9.42 -0.10
C TRP A 313 -20.05 -10.21 -1.32
N SER A 314 -18.76 -10.19 -1.50
CA SER A 314 -18.04 -11.08 -2.41
C SER A 314 -16.66 -11.37 -1.82
N TRP A 315 -16.19 -12.59 -1.93
CA TRP A 315 -14.83 -12.94 -1.56
C TRP A 315 -13.76 -12.14 -2.34
N LYS A 316 -14.14 -11.52 -3.46
CA LYS A 316 -13.29 -10.55 -4.18
C LYS A 316 -13.15 -9.20 -3.48
N LYS A 317 -13.93 -8.95 -2.44
CA LYS A 317 -13.74 -7.80 -1.53
C LYS A 317 -12.85 -8.13 -0.34
N TYR A 318 -12.50 -9.40 -0.12
CA TYR A 318 -11.72 -9.84 1.03
C TYR A 318 -10.21 -9.73 0.78
N VAL A 319 -9.50 -9.06 1.70
CA VAL A 319 -8.04 -8.87 1.64
C VAL A 319 -7.41 -9.51 2.88
N MET A 320 -6.46 -10.42 2.67
CA MET A 320 -5.68 -11.02 3.77
C MET A 320 -4.49 -10.14 4.11
N CYS A 321 -4.29 -9.84 5.40
CA CYS A 321 -3.20 -8.96 5.80
C CYS A 321 -2.15 -9.64 6.67
N ASP A 322 -0.92 -9.13 6.57
CA ASP A 322 0.22 -9.44 7.42
C ASP A 322 0.63 -8.23 8.26
N GLU A 323 1.46 -8.46 9.26
CA GLU A 323 2.02 -7.44 10.14
C GLU A 323 3.53 -7.38 9.90
N PHE A 324 4.01 -6.19 9.52
CA PHE A 324 5.42 -5.91 9.27
C PHE A 324 6.06 -5.02 10.35
N GLU A 325 5.30 -4.52 11.30
CA GLU A 325 5.86 -3.70 12.37
C GLU A 325 6.96 -4.43 13.15
N MET A 326 6.69 -5.67 13.54
CA MET A 326 7.64 -6.49 14.31
C MET A 326 8.20 -7.67 13.50
N ASN A 327 7.57 -8.05 12.40
CA ASN A 327 7.85 -9.31 11.70
C ASN A 327 8.19 -9.11 10.21
N VAL A 328 8.68 -7.94 9.83
CA VAL A 328 9.04 -7.63 8.44
C VAL A 328 10.17 -8.53 7.92
N ALA A 329 11.16 -8.87 8.76
CA ALA A 329 12.29 -9.71 8.36
C ALA A 329 11.87 -11.13 7.97
N GLU A 330 10.80 -11.64 8.57
CA GLU A 330 10.24 -12.98 8.34
C GLU A 330 9.12 -13.00 7.30
N GLY A 331 8.66 -11.82 6.86
CA GLY A 331 7.51 -11.70 5.96
C GLY A 331 6.19 -12.08 6.62
N GLY A 332 5.95 -11.53 7.83
CA GLY A 332 4.73 -11.74 8.60
C GLY A 332 4.90 -12.70 9.78
N VAL A 333 3.87 -12.76 10.64
CA VAL A 333 3.93 -13.37 12.00
C VAL A 333 3.45 -14.82 12.08
N CYS A 334 2.85 -15.40 11.06
CA CYS A 334 2.33 -16.78 11.11
C CYS A 334 3.41 -17.87 10.93
N GLY A 335 4.68 -17.46 10.95
CA GLY A 335 5.84 -18.32 10.73
C GLY A 335 6.02 -18.77 9.28
N SER A 336 7.17 -19.35 8.99
CA SER A 336 7.47 -19.91 7.67
C SER A 336 7.14 -21.42 7.65
N SER A 337 6.75 -21.91 6.49
CA SER A 337 6.52 -23.34 6.25
C SER A 337 6.88 -23.68 4.81
N GLY A 338 7.61 -24.77 4.62
CA GLY A 338 8.06 -25.19 3.29
C GLY A 338 8.99 -24.17 2.60
N GLY A 339 9.73 -23.38 3.39
CA GLY A 339 10.63 -22.34 2.90
C GLY A 339 9.94 -21.03 2.47
N LYS A 340 8.61 -20.93 2.66
CA LYS A 340 7.82 -19.72 2.34
C LYS A 340 7.46 -18.94 3.59
N SER A 341 7.47 -17.63 3.47
CA SER A 341 7.00 -16.70 4.49
C SER A 341 5.48 -16.76 4.69
N CYS A 342 4.97 -16.10 5.73
CA CYS A 342 3.54 -15.94 5.94
C CYS A 342 2.87 -15.22 4.77
N ALA A 343 3.44 -14.12 4.33
CA ALA A 343 2.96 -13.32 3.21
C ALA A 343 2.80 -14.14 1.92
N GLU A 344 3.82 -14.92 1.57
CA GLU A 344 3.79 -15.78 0.38
C GLU A 344 2.71 -16.86 0.46
N ARG A 345 2.56 -17.49 1.62
CA ARG A 345 1.51 -18.50 1.84
C ARG A 345 0.11 -17.89 1.76
N LYS A 346 -0.10 -16.70 2.32
CA LYS A 346 -1.37 -15.96 2.17
C LYS A 346 -1.63 -15.58 0.72
N ALA A 347 -0.61 -15.13 -0.01
CA ALA A 347 -0.74 -14.81 -1.43
C ALA A 347 -1.16 -16.03 -2.27
N GLU A 348 -0.64 -17.22 -1.97
CA GLU A 348 -1.08 -18.45 -2.62
C GLU A 348 -2.55 -18.76 -2.33
N ILE A 349 -3.00 -18.55 -1.09
CA ILE A 349 -4.39 -18.73 -0.70
C ILE A 349 -5.29 -17.69 -1.39
N VAL A 350 -4.88 -16.43 -1.42
CA VAL A 350 -5.59 -15.36 -2.14
C VAL A 350 -5.78 -15.75 -3.60
N LYS A 351 -4.74 -16.28 -4.25
CA LYS A 351 -4.82 -16.74 -5.63
C LYS A 351 -5.76 -17.94 -5.78
N LEU A 352 -5.61 -18.96 -4.94
CA LEU A 352 -6.36 -20.20 -5.01
C LEU A 352 -7.86 -20.00 -4.75
N MET A 353 -8.19 -19.18 -3.78
CA MET A 353 -9.57 -18.93 -3.34
C MET A 353 -10.23 -17.76 -4.09
N ASP A 354 -9.52 -17.12 -5.00
CA ASP A 354 -9.96 -15.93 -5.76
C ASP A 354 -10.40 -14.77 -4.85
N PHE A 355 -9.65 -14.54 -3.75
CA PHE A 355 -9.86 -13.41 -2.86
C PHE A 355 -9.42 -12.10 -3.51
N GLY A 356 -9.84 -10.95 -2.93
CA GLY A 356 -9.60 -9.61 -3.46
C GLY A 356 -8.13 -9.18 -3.46
N GLY A 357 -7.33 -9.61 -2.49
CA GLY A 357 -5.93 -9.23 -2.44
C GLY A 357 -5.21 -9.59 -1.15
N TRP A 358 -4.00 -9.06 -1.05
CA TRP A 358 -3.14 -9.15 0.12
C TRP A 358 -2.68 -7.75 0.57
N GLY A 359 -2.47 -7.58 1.87
CA GLY A 359 -1.98 -6.33 2.44
C GLY A 359 -1.00 -6.53 3.59
N ALA A 360 -0.34 -5.43 4.02
CA ALA A 360 0.54 -5.44 5.18
C ALA A 360 0.41 -4.17 6.03
N TYR A 361 0.34 -4.37 7.34
CA TYR A 361 0.48 -3.30 8.31
C TYR A 361 1.96 -2.88 8.40
N HIS A 362 2.23 -1.57 8.34
CA HIS A 362 3.57 -1.00 8.22
C HIS A 362 4.36 -1.48 7.00
N ILE A 363 3.72 -1.44 5.83
CA ILE A 363 4.33 -1.87 4.56
C ILE A 363 5.64 -1.12 4.25
N GLU A 364 5.79 0.13 4.70
CA GLU A 364 6.99 0.96 4.49
C GLU A 364 8.25 0.38 5.14
N LEU A 365 8.11 -0.40 6.21
CA LEU A 365 9.27 -0.96 6.90
C LEU A 365 10.02 -2.01 6.07
N GLU A 366 9.38 -2.55 5.04
CA GLU A 366 10.05 -3.49 4.13
C GLU A 366 11.00 -2.79 3.12
N GLU A 367 11.07 -1.46 3.11
CA GLU A 367 12.02 -0.72 2.26
C GLU A 367 13.46 -1.20 2.48
N ILE A 368 13.85 -1.46 3.74
CA ILE A 368 15.21 -1.94 4.08
C ILE A 368 15.55 -3.30 3.45
N TYR A 369 14.54 -4.10 3.14
CA TYR A 369 14.66 -5.39 2.43
C TYR A 369 14.28 -5.28 0.96
N ASN A 370 14.19 -4.06 0.42
CA ASN A 370 13.83 -3.80 -0.97
C ASN A 370 12.48 -4.39 -1.38
N TYR A 371 11.53 -4.41 -0.44
CA TYR A 371 10.18 -4.89 -0.66
C TYR A 371 10.11 -6.33 -1.24
N ARG A 372 10.99 -7.21 -0.79
CA ARG A 372 11.09 -8.58 -1.34
C ARG A 372 9.80 -9.38 -1.22
N TYR A 373 9.10 -9.25 -0.07
CA TYR A 373 7.84 -9.97 0.14
C TYR A 373 6.69 -9.32 -0.62
N VAL A 374 6.58 -7.99 -0.62
CA VAL A 374 5.59 -7.26 -1.44
C VAL A 374 5.71 -7.67 -2.92
N ARG A 375 6.94 -7.77 -3.44
CA ARG A 375 7.18 -8.20 -4.82
C ARG A 375 6.83 -9.66 -5.04
N SER A 376 7.22 -10.53 -4.11
CA SER A 376 6.92 -11.96 -4.17
C SER A 376 5.42 -12.22 -4.14
N VAL A 377 4.67 -11.60 -3.21
CA VAL A 377 3.22 -11.77 -3.12
C VAL A 377 2.50 -11.27 -4.37
N THR A 378 2.97 -10.13 -4.92
CA THR A 378 2.43 -9.61 -6.18
C THR A 378 2.55 -10.64 -7.29
N GLN A 379 3.74 -11.22 -7.47
CA GLN A 379 4.00 -12.18 -8.51
C GLN A 379 3.24 -13.51 -8.31
N ILE A 380 3.02 -13.92 -7.06
CA ILE A 380 2.21 -15.09 -6.75
C ILE A 380 0.75 -14.85 -7.11
N MET A 381 0.18 -13.72 -6.69
CA MET A 381 -1.23 -13.41 -6.90
C MET A 381 -1.54 -13.06 -8.36
N ASN A 382 -0.70 -12.26 -8.97
CA ASN A 382 -0.87 -11.71 -10.31
C ASN A 382 0.37 -12.02 -11.16
N PRO A 383 0.63 -13.29 -11.51
CA PRO A 383 1.79 -13.63 -12.31
C PRO A 383 1.69 -12.91 -13.66
N CYS A 384 2.70 -12.10 -13.96
CA CYS A 384 2.83 -11.49 -15.27
C CYS A 384 3.90 -12.23 -16.07
N GLU A 385 3.67 -12.42 -17.35
CA GLU A 385 4.73 -12.69 -18.28
C GLU A 385 5.58 -11.42 -18.38
N VAL A 386 6.90 -11.62 -18.44
CA VAL A 386 7.85 -10.52 -18.55
C VAL A 386 7.50 -9.68 -19.78
N TYR A 387 6.87 -8.52 -19.55
CA TYR A 387 6.59 -7.57 -20.62
C TYR A 387 7.84 -6.74 -20.87
N ILE A 388 8.68 -7.22 -21.77
CA ILE A 388 9.74 -6.41 -22.35
C ILE A 388 9.14 -5.67 -23.53
N PRO A 389 9.08 -4.34 -23.54
CA PRO A 389 8.60 -3.61 -24.69
C PRO A 389 9.35 -4.09 -25.94
N LYS A 390 8.63 -4.55 -26.95
CA LYS A 390 9.26 -5.12 -28.17
C LYS A 390 10.22 -4.15 -28.84
N GLU A 391 10.01 -2.86 -28.63
CA GLU A 391 10.87 -1.77 -29.09
C GLU A 391 12.25 -1.80 -28.46
N VAL A 392 12.40 -2.41 -27.29
CA VAL A 392 13.68 -2.54 -26.57
C VAL A 392 14.37 -3.84 -26.95
N LEU A 393 13.67 -4.80 -27.54
CA LEU A 393 14.23 -6.06 -28.02
C LEU A 393 14.67 -6.00 -29.50
N LYS A 394 14.33 -4.95 -30.20
CA LYS A 394 14.72 -4.70 -31.59
C LYS A 394 15.81 -3.65 -31.67
#